data_dd4e64006b3f79b17c6c585ead5f32a9
#
_entry.id   dd4e64006b3f79b17c6c585ead5f32a9
#
_cell.length_a   1.000
_cell.length_b   1.000
_cell.length_c   1.000
_cell.angle_alpha   90.00
_cell.angle_beta   90.00
_cell.angle_gamma   90.00
#
_symmetry.space_group_name_H-M   'P 1'
#
loop_
_entity.id
_entity.type
_entity.pdbx_description
1 polymer ?
#
loop_
_entity_poly.entity_id
_entity_poly.type
_entity_poly.pdbx_seq_one_letter_code
_entity_poly.pdbx_strand_id
1 'polypeptide(L)'
;RDLHSFPTRRSSDLLYSAELKGDWLENETQLPSPTELRLKADAQVMFTKNGPDWVNGTLGRVVDLDHESIEVELLSDTGSGAVVGVERESWERYRYKWDAKRRHVDTEVIGTYTQFPFILAWAVTVHKAQGLTLDNIDIDLGRGFFAAGQAYVALSRCRTLEGIAFNRPLRAEDIRCDPVIQSFYAGLYQPEF
;
A
#
# COMPACT_ATOMS: atom_id res chain seq x y z
N ARG A 1 41.05 8.68 7.06
CA ARG A 1 39.67 9.25 7.01
C ARG A 1 38.74 8.16 7.47
N ASP A 2 38.22 8.34 8.67
CA ASP A 2 37.41 7.37 9.38
C ASP A 2 36.08 7.19 8.64
N LEU A 3 35.92 6.02 8.05
CA LEU A 3 34.63 5.52 7.64
C LEU A 3 33.86 5.22 8.93
N HIS A 4 32.84 6.00 9.22
CA HIS A 4 31.94 5.73 10.34
C HIS A 4 31.45 4.30 10.23
N SER A 5 31.87 3.46 11.21
CA SER A 5 31.35 2.14 11.38
C SER A 5 29.86 2.25 11.68
N PHE A 6 29.04 1.86 10.73
CA PHE A 6 27.63 1.63 10.99
C PHE A 6 27.50 0.63 12.14
N PRO A 7 26.65 0.90 13.14
CA PRO A 7 26.42 -0.04 14.22
C PRO A 7 25.99 -1.39 13.63
N THR A 8 26.53 -2.45 14.16
CA THR A 8 26.26 -3.83 13.76
C THR A 8 24.74 -4.05 13.71
N ARG A 9 24.21 -4.26 12.50
CA ARG A 9 22.80 -4.54 12.24
C ARG A 9 22.30 -5.61 13.20
N ARG A 10 21.31 -5.29 14.02
CA ARG A 10 20.60 -6.29 14.82
C ARG A 10 19.90 -7.24 13.85
N SER A 11 20.34 -8.48 13.82
CA SER A 11 19.81 -9.56 12.99
C SER A 11 18.45 -10.09 13.47
N SER A 12 17.87 -9.52 14.52
CA SER A 12 16.62 -10.02 15.12
C SER A 12 15.41 -9.30 14.58
N ASP A 13 14.37 -10.07 14.23
CA ASP A 13 13.05 -9.54 13.94
C ASP A 13 12.49 -8.82 15.18
N LEU A 14 11.96 -7.62 15.01
CA LEU A 14 11.17 -6.93 16.03
C LEU A 14 9.67 -7.04 15.72
N LEU A 15 8.90 -7.26 16.77
CA LEU A 15 7.43 -7.30 16.69
C LEU A 15 6.87 -6.02 17.30
N TYR A 16 6.10 -5.30 16.51
CA TYR A 16 5.39 -4.10 16.92
C TYR A 16 3.90 -4.37 16.96
N SER A 17 3.31 -4.32 18.15
CA SER A 17 1.87 -4.45 18.32
C SER A 17 1.19 -3.09 18.23
N ALA A 18 0.04 -3.03 17.56
CA ALA A 18 -0.77 -1.83 17.50
C ALA A 18 -1.45 -1.54 18.84
N GLU A 19 -1.70 -0.27 19.10
CA GLU A 19 -2.54 0.16 20.22
C GLU A 19 -3.94 0.51 19.71
N LEU A 20 -4.96 -0.15 20.29
CA LEU A 20 -6.35 0.08 19.97
C LEU A 20 -7.05 0.69 21.19
N LYS A 21 -7.81 1.77 20.98
CA LYS A 21 -8.60 2.44 22.03
C LYS A 21 -10.01 2.72 21.52
N GLY A 22 -11.01 2.61 22.41
CA GLY A 22 -12.39 2.89 22.08
C GLY A 22 -13.05 1.85 21.16
N ASP A 23 -13.94 2.30 20.30
CA ASP A 23 -14.76 1.46 19.42
C ASP A 23 -13.99 1.14 18.11
N TRP A 24 -12.86 0.43 18.25
CA TRP A 24 -12.07 -0.09 17.14
C TRP A 24 -12.16 -1.62 17.15
N LEU A 25 -12.98 -2.17 16.26
CA LEU A 25 -13.24 -3.61 16.21
C LEU A 25 -12.03 -4.37 15.67
N GLU A 26 -11.55 -5.37 16.43
CA GLU A 26 -10.41 -6.22 16.04
C GLU A 26 -10.64 -7.01 14.74
N ASN A 27 -11.90 -7.18 14.33
CA ASN A 27 -12.30 -7.95 13.15
C ASN A 27 -12.49 -7.10 11.89
N GLU A 28 -12.04 -5.85 11.85
CA GLU A 28 -12.14 -5.07 10.62
C GLU A 28 -11.12 -5.56 9.59
N THR A 29 -11.64 -6.03 8.47
CA THR A 29 -10.86 -6.53 7.31
C THR A 29 -10.03 -5.43 6.62
N GLN A 30 -10.15 -4.17 7.05
CA GLN A 30 -9.50 -3.00 6.45
C GLN A 30 -8.80 -2.15 7.51
N LEU A 31 -7.86 -2.75 8.22
CA LEU A 31 -6.96 -1.97 9.07
C LEU A 31 -5.94 -1.19 8.22
N PRO A 32 -5.58 0.03 8.61
CA PRO A 32 -4.62 0.86 7.88
C PRO A 32 -3.20 0.27 7.88
N SER A 33 -2.88 -0.54 8.88
CA SER A 33 -1.62 -1.24 9.07
C SER A 33 -1.90 -2.54 9.85
N PRO A 34 -1.05 -3.58 9.82
CA PRO A 34 -1.25 -4.80 10.60
C PRO A 34 -1.24 -4.53 12.10
N THR A 35 -2.11 -5.23 12.85
CA THR A 35 -2.09 -5.19 14.33
C THR A 35 -0.78 -5.70 14.91
N GLU A 36 -0.18 -6.68 14.24
CA GLU A 36 1.15 -7.20 14.53
C GLU A 36 2.05 -6.98 13.32
N LEU A 37 3.01 -6.09 13.45
CA LEU A 37 3.97 -5.77 12.40
C LEU A 37 5.33 -6.34 12.79
N ARG A 38 5.77 -7.38 12.10
CA ARG A 38 7.07 -8.00 12.29
C ARG A 38 8.05 -7.50 11.22
N LEU A 39 9.09 -6.84 11.66
CA LEU A 39 10.09 -6.23 10.79
C LEU A 39 11.50 -6.66 11.15
N LYS A 40 12.36 -6.62 10.14
CA LYS A 40 13.81 -6.75 10.26
C LYS A 40 14.50 -5.74 9.34
N ALA A 41 15.78 -5.52 9.55
CA ALA A 41 16.60 -4.75 8.62
C ALA A 41 16.52 -5.34 7.21
N ASP A 42 16.59 -4.50 6.19
CA ASP A 42 16.42 -4.80 4.77
C ASP A 42 14.99 -5.22 4.36
N ALA A 43 14.00 -5.19 5.27
CA ALA A 43 12.62 -5.45 4.90
C ALA A 43 12.09 -4.35 3.97
N GLN A 44 11.44 -4.74 2.88
CA GLN A 44 10.75 -3.80 2.01
C GLN A 44 9.36 -3.49 2.58
N VAL A 45 9.05 -2.21 2.68
CA VAL A 45 7.80 -1.69 3.23
C VAL A 45 7.12 -0.72 2.26
N MET A 46 5.82 -0.56 2.41
CA MET A 46 5.03 0.44 1.69
C MET A 46 4.25 1.27 2.71
N PHE A 47 4.37 2.58 2.61
CA PHE A 47 3.65 3.51 3.47
C PHE A 47 2.15 3.49 3.21
N THR A 48 1.36 3.54 4.28
CA THR A 48 -0.12 3.51 4.23
C THR A 48 -0.76 4.85 4.64
N LYS A 49 0.06 5.86 4.93
CA LYS A 49 -0.36 7.22 5.30
C LYS A 49 0.63 8.22 4.74
N ASN A 50 0.17 9.41 4.37
CA ASN A 50 1.04 10.51 3.99
C ASN A 50 1.81 11.01 5.21
N GLY A 51 3.08 11.30 5.03
CA GLY A 51 3.98 11.91 6.01
C GLY A 51 4.66 13.16 5.45
N PRO A 52 5.62 13.73 6.19
CA PRO A 52 6.32 14.94 5.75
C PRO A 52 7.16 14.73 4.48
N ASP A 53 7.81 13.56 4.35
CA ASP A 53 8.78 13.26 3.29
C ASP A 53 8.32 12.11 2.36
N TRP A 54 7.12 11.56 2.58
CA TRP A 54 6.56 10.47 1.78
C TRP A 54 5.05 10.62 1.60
N VAL A 55 4.51 9.88 0.65
CA VAL A 55 3.07 9.76 0.42
C VAL A 55 2.61 8.32 0.60
N ASN A 56 1.32 8.11 0.76
CA ASN A 56 0.72 6.77 0.78
C ASN A 56 1.09 6.02 -0.51
N GLY A 57 1.61 4.82 -0.38
CA GLY A 57 2.11 3.99 -1.49
C GLY A 57 3.62 4.14 -1.76
N THR A 58 4.32 5.09 -1.14
CA THR A 58 5.78 5.17 -1.23
C THR A 58 6.40 3.88 -0.72
N LEU A 59 7.35 3.34 -1.48
CA LEU A 59 8.12 2.16 -1.08
C LEU A 59 9.37 2.59 -0.31
N GLY A 60 9.76 1.76 0.65
CA GLY A 60 10.97 1.97 1.43
C GLY A 60 11.63 0.66 1.83
N ARG A 61 12.89 0.76 2.26
CA ARG A 61 13.66 -0.33 2.84
C ARG A 61 14.02 0.03 4.28
N VAL A 62 13.74 -0.85 5.20
CA VAL A 62 14.11 -0.69 6.61
C VAL A 62 15.62 -0.71 6.75
N VAL A 63 16.19 0.36 7.30
CA VAL A 63 17.64 0.51 7.54
C VAL A 63 17.97 0.13 8.96
N ASP A 64 17.25 0.68 9.93
CA ASP A 64 17.43 0.39 11.35
C ASP A 64 16.07 0.36 12.07
N LEU A 65 16.05 -0.31 13.22
CA LEU A 65 14.84 -0.61 13.99
C LEU A 65 15.08 -0.31 15.46
N ASP A 66 14.23 0.53 16.04
CA ASP A 66 14.12 0.71 17.48
C ASP A 66 12.65 0.56 17.91
N HIS A 67 12.38 0.53 19.22
CA HIS A 67 11.02 0.37 19.75
C HIS A 67 10.13 1.58 19.48
N GLU A 68 10.70 2.78 19.37
CA GLU A 68 9.99 4.05 19.22
C GLU A 68 10.01 4.59 17.79
N SER A 69 11.09 4.32 17.04
CA SER A 69 11.28 4.81 15.67
C SER A 69 11.91 3.75 14.77
N ILE A 70 11.63 3.85 13.48
CA ILE A 70 12.19 2.96 12.46
C ILE A 70 12.81 3.85 11.38
N GLU A 71 14.07 3.63 11.05
CA GLU A 71 14.72 4.29 9.93
C GLU A 71 14.42 3.56 8.63
N VAL A 72 13.90 4.29 7.66
CA VAL A 72 13.49 3.77 6.35
C VAL A 72 14.18 4.57 5.25
N GLU A 73 14.92 3.90 4.39
CA GLU A 73 15.42 4.43 3.14
C GLU A 73 14.29 4.44 2.12
N LEU A 74 13.88 5.61 1.65
CA LEU A 74 12.85 5.73 0.61
C LEU A 74 13.42 5.21 -0.71
N LEU A 75 12.69 4.31 -1.36
CA LEU A 75 13.08 3.82 -2.69
C LEU A 75 12.67 4.86 -3.74
N SER A 76 13.65 5.36 -4.49
CA SER A 76 13.43 6.31 -5.57
C SER A 76 13.88 5.73 -6.90
N ASP A 77 13.35 6.27 -7.99
CA ASP A 77 13.68 5.89 -9.38
C ASP A 77 15.18 6.07 -9.72
N THR A 78 15.87 6.93 -8.96
CA THR A 78 17.29 7.26 -9.18
C THR A 78 18.25 6.43 -8.33
N GLY A 79 17.74 5.44 -7.57
CA GLY A 79 18.54 4.57 -6.68
C GLY A 79 18.32 4.88 -5.21
N SER A 80 19.40 5.06 -4.41
CA SER A 80 19.33 5.33 -2.99
C SER A 80 18.57 6.61 -2.68
N GLY A 81 17.52 6.49 -1.91
CA GLY A 81 16.68 7.61 -1.47
C GLY A 81 17.13 8.20 -0.15
N ALA A 82 16.38 9.22 0.32
CA ALA A 82 16.59 9.78 1.64
C ALA A 82 16.24 8.73 2.72
N VAL A 83 17.01 8.71 3.79
CA VAL A 83 16.68 7.95 5.00
C VAL A 83 15.82 8.84 5.91
N VAL A 84 14.66 8.35 6.29
CA VAL A 84 13.69 9.06 7.12
C VAL A 84 13.39 8.27 8.39
N GLY A 85 13.29 8.99 9.51
CA GLY A 85 12.83 8.41 10.78
C GLY A 85 11.30 8.38 10.80
N VAL A 86 10.73 7.21 11.05
CA VAL A 86 9.29 6.98 11.09
C VAL A 86 8.89 6.62 12.51
N GLU A 87 7.93 7.35 13.04
CA GLU A 87 7.30 7.09 14.33
C GLU A 87 5.93 6.43 14.14
N ARG A 88 5.31 6.00 15.26
CA ARG A 88 3.94 5.50 15.25
C ARG A 88 2.97 6.61 14.89
N GLU A 89 2.01 6.29 14.05
CA GLU A 89 0.95 7.18 13.63
C GLU A 89 -0.39 6.72 14.18
N SER A 90 -1.28 7.67 14.40
CA SER A 90 -2.64 7.40 14.87
C SER A 90 -3.67 7.66 13.79
N TRP A 91 -4.62 6.75 13.70
CA TRP A 91 -5.84 6.90 12.90
C TRP A 91 -7.03 6.99 13.84
N GLU A 92 -7.91 7.93 13.56
CA GLU A 92 -9.10 8.17 14.35
C GLU A 92 -10.34 7.65 13.61
N ARG A 93 -11.23 7.03 14.36
CA ARG A 93 -12.55 6.63 13.90
C ARG A 93 -13.56 7.61 14.42
N TYR A 94 -14.39 8.13 13.50
CA TYR A 94 -15.36 9.14 13.79
C TYR A 94 -16.78 8.60 13.73
N ARG A 95 -17.63 9.06 14.66
CA ARG A 95 -19.08 8.95 14.56
C ARG A 95 -19.65 10.30 14.19
N TYR A 96 -20.48 10.31 13.15
CA TYR A 96 -21.16 11.52 12.72
C TYR A 96 -22.55 11.56 13.33
N LYS A 97 -22.89 12.65 14.02
CA LYS A 97 -24.21 12.93 14.61
C LYS A 97 -24.80 14.17 13.98
N TRP A 98 -26.04 14.08 13.52
CA TRP A 98 -26.78 15.25 13.07
C TRP A 98 -27.34 16.02 14.27
N ASP A 99 -26.91 17.28 14.46
CA ASP A 99 -27.54 18.23 15.40
C ASP A 99 -28.65 19.01 14.69
N ALA A 100 -29.90 18.63 14.98
CA ALA A 100 -31.07 19.26 14.38
C ALA A 100 -31.27 20.73 14.81
N LYS A 101 -30.73 21.14 15.97
CA LYS A 101 -30.86 22.53 16.47
C LYS A 101 -29.88 23.45 15.75
N ARG A 102 -28.64 23.01 15.59
CA ARG A 102 -27.59 23.77 14.91
C ARG A 102 -27.52 23.53 13.42
N ARG A 103 -28.28 22.54 12.91
CA ARG A 103 -28.36 22.15 11.49
C ARG A 103 -26.96 21.83 10.91
N HIS A 104 -26.10 21.15 11.68
CA HIS A 104 -24.80 20.70 11.21
C HIS A 104 -24.50 19.27 11.69
N VAL A 105 -23.46 18.67 11.13
CA VAL A 105 -22.99 17.35 11.53
C VAL A 105 -21.88 17.53 12.57
N ASP A 106 -22.14 17.06 13.79
CA ASP A 106 -21.13 16.93 14.83
C ASP A 106 -20.28 15.68 14.61
N THR A 107 -18.99 15.78 14.89
CA THR A 107 -18.03 14.69 14.77
C THR A 107 -17.50 14.34 16.16
N GLU A 108 -17.61 13.07 16.51
CA GLU A 108 -17.09 12.52 17.77
C GLU A 108 -16.06 11.44 17.47
N VAL A 109 -14.86 11.53 18.06
CA VAL A 109 -13.86 10.46 17.97
C VAL A 109 -14.31 9.32 18.88
N ILE A 110 -14.61 8.16 18.31
CA ILE A 110 -15.10 6.97 19.03
C ILE A 110 -14.02 5.91 19.23
N GLY A 111 -12.90 6.01 18.51
CA GLY A 111 -11.77 5.09 18.66
C GLY A 111 -10.51 5.60 17.99
N THR A 112 -9.37 5.11 18.44
CA THR A 112 -8.05 5.37 17.86
C THR A 112 -7.30 4.07 17.63
N TYR A 113 -6.57 4.02 16.53
CA TYR A 113 -5.66 2.95 16.15
C TYR A 113 -4.26 3.55 15.98
N THR A 114 -3.26 3.05 16.71
CA THR A 114 -1.89 3.57 16.66
C THR A 114 -0.92 2.46 16.28
N GLN A 115 -0.19 2.65 15.18
CA GLN A 115 0.83 1.73 14.67
C GLN A 115 1.79 2.47 13.75
N PHE A 116 2.90 1.85 13.36
CA PHE A 116 3.74 2.35 12.28
C PHE A 116 2.95 2.37 10.95
N PRO A 117 3.08 3.46 10.15
CA PRO A 117 2.25 3.69 8.98
C PRO A 117 2.74 2.94 7.73
N PHE A 118 3.04 1.64 7.86
CA PHE A 118 3.43 0.82 6.70
C PHE A 118 3.05 -0.65 6.84
N ILE A 119 3.09 -1.32 5.71
CA ILE A 119 2.92 -2.78 5.56
C ILE A 119 4.17 -3.36 4.91
N LEU A 120 4.40 -4.66 5.11
CA LEU A 120 5.41 -5.38 4.32
C LEU A 120 5.00 -5.37 2.84
N ALA A 121 5.95 -5.03 1.96
CA ALA A 121 5.72 -4.81 0.53
C ALA A 121 6.47 -5.79 -0.39
N TRP A 122 6.75 -7.01 0.08
CA TRP A 122 7.32 -8.07 -0.75
C TRP A 122 6.38 -8.50 -1.88
N ALA A 123 5.08 -8.54 -1.57
CA ALA A 123 4.03 -8.76 -2.54
C ALA A 123 2.76 -8.03 -2.08
N VAL A 124 2.07 -7.43 -3.04
CA VAL A 124 0.78 -6.76 -2.83
C VAL A 124 -0.26 -7.30 -3.80
N THR A 125 -1.51 -7.31 -3.41
CA THR A 125 -2.59 -7.66 -4.32
C THR A 125 -2.80 -6.55 -5.35
N VAL A 126 -3.32 -6.90 -6.53
CA VAL A 126 -3.67 -5.92 -7.58
C VAL A 126 -4.59 -4.80 -7.04
N HIS A 127 -5.51 -5.13 -6.13
CA HIS A 127 -6.39 -4.14 -5.50
C HIS A 127 -5.63 -3.13 -4.63
N LYS A 128 -4.66 -3.59 -3.84
CA LYS A 128 -3.81 -2.71 -3.01
C LYS A 128 -2.83 -1.88 -3.84
N ALA A 129 -2.45 -2.36 -5.02
CA ALA A 129 -1.62 -1.61 -5.97
C ALA A 129 -2.42 -0.57 -6.77
N GLN A 130 -3.75 -0.55 -6.65
CA GLN A 130 -4.58 0.42 -7.38
C GLN A 130 -4.24 1.85 -6.96
N GLY A 131 -3.99 2.72 -7.93
CA GLY A 131 -3.55 4.10 -7.70
C GLY A 131 -2.03 4.28 -7.59
N LEU A 132 -1.25 3.20 -7.42
CA LEU A 132 0.20 3.28 -7.42
C LEU A 132 0.75 3.42 -8.83
N THR A 133 1.94 4.02 -8.95
CA THR A 133 2.76 4.02 -10.17
C THR A 133 4.12 3.46 -9.80
N LEU A 134 4.53 2.40 -10.50
CA LEU A 134 5.73 1.63 -10.19
C LEU A 134 6.62 1.56 -11.43
N ASP A 135 7.94 1.51 -11.25
CA ASP A 135 8.89 1.41 -12.35
C ASP A 135 9.11 -0.04 -12.79
N ASN A 136 9.16 -0.94 -11.81
CA ASN A 136 9.34 -2.37 -12.05
C ASN A 136 8.32 -3.17 -11.24
N ILE A 137 7.65 -4.11 -11.90
CA ILE A 137 6.69 -5.03 -11.28
C ILE A 137 6.92 -6.45 -11.78
N ASP A 138 6.80 -7.40 -10.88
CA ASP A 138 6.71 -8.82 -11.20
C ASP A 138 5.30 -9.31 -10.89
N ILE A 139 4.56 -9.72 -11.92
CA ILE A 139 3.16 -10.11 -11.80
C ILE A 139 3.07 -11.62 -11.71
N ASP A 140 2.72 -12.13 -10.53
CA ASP A 140 2.33 -13.53 -10.38
C ASP A 140 0.88 -13.72 -10.85
N LEU A 141 0.73 -14.32 -12.03
CA LEU A 141 -0.58 -14.61 -12.61
C LEU A 141 -1.31 -15.77 -11.91
N GLY A 142 -0.61 -16.61 -11.16
CA GLY A 142 -1.21 -17.77 -10.51
C GLY A 142 -2.11 -18.58 -11.47
N ARG A 143 -3.40 -18.65 -11.14
CA ARG A 143 -4.44 -19.28 -11.98
C ARG A 143 -5.04 -18.33 -13.02
N GLY A 144 -4.51 -17.12 -13.18
CA GLY A 144 -5.02 -16.06 -14.04
C GLY A 144 -5.85 -15.03 -13.30
N PHE A 145 -6.16 -13.94 -13.97
CA PHE A 145 -7.04 -12.92 -13.41
C PHE A 145 -8.49 -13.43 -13.35
N PHE A 146 -9.14 -13.26 -12.24
CA PHE A 146 -10.51 -13.76 -12.00
C PHE A 146 -11.61 -12.71 -12.20
N ALA A 147 -11.27 -11.42 -12.17
CA ALA A 147 -12.22 -10.32 -12.34
C ALA A 147 -12.00 -9.57 -13.67
N ALA A 148 -13.09 -9.06 -14.24
CA ALA A 148 -13.03 -8.19 -15.40
C ALA A 148 -12.24 -6.92 -15.08
N GLY A 149 -11.38 -6.48 -16.02
CA GLY A 149 -10.51 -5.32 -15.87
C GLY A 149 -9.30 -5.50 -14.96
N GLN A 150 -9.18 -6.60 -14.23
CA GLN A 150 -8.07 -6.84 -13.29
C GLN A 150 -6.70 -6.85 -13.99
N ALA A 151 -6.62 -7.44 -15.21
CA ALA A 151 -5.42 -7.39 -16.02
C ALA A 151 -5.01 -5.95 -16.36
N TYR A 152 -5.97 -5.12 -16.76
CA TYR A 152 -5.73 -3.71 -17.06
C TYR A 152 -5.20 -2.96 -15.81
N VAL A 153 -5.81 -3.17 -14.65
CA VAL A 153 -5.37 -2.53 -13.40
C VAL A 153 -3.93 -2.94 -13.09
N ALA A 154 -3.58 -4.21 -13.19
CA ALA A 154 -2.22 -4.69 -12.91
C ALA A 154 -1.19 -4.10 -13.88
N LEU A 155 -1.44 -4.17 -15.18
CA LEU A 155 -0.52 -3.69 -16.21
C LEU A 155 -0.34 -2.17 -16.17
N SER A 156 -1.43 -1.43 -15.91
CA SER A 156 -1.39 0.02 -15.83
C SER A 156 -0.69 0.56 -14.57
N ARG A 157 -0.18 -0.30 -13.69
CA ARG A 157 0.64 0.11 -12.54
C ARG A 157 2.06 0.40 -12.93
N CYS A 158 2.59 -0.19 -13.99
CA CYS A 158 3.95 0.05 -14.45
C CYS A 158 4.02 1.19 -15.46
N ARG A 159 5.07 2.01 -15.35
CA ARG A 159 5.29 3.16 -16.27
C ARG A 159 5.65 2.72 -17.67
N THR A 160 6.38 1.63 -17.80
CA THR A 160 6.89 1.13 -19.09
C THR A 160 6.62 -0.36 -19.24
N LEU A 161 6.59 -0.84 -20.46
CA LEU A 161 6.44 -2.27 -20.75
C LEU A 161 7.68 -3.07 -20.33
N GLU A 162 8.85 -2.48 -20.43
CA GLU A 162 10.12 -3.07 -20.06
C GLU A 162 10.24 -3.34 -18.55
N GLY A 163 9.51 -2.56 -17.75
CA GLY A 163 9.44 -2.74 -16.29
C GLY A 163 8.49 -3.86 -15.85
N ILE A 164 7.78 -4.54 -16.77
CA ILE A 164 6.83 -5.59 -16.42
C ILE A 164 7.46 -6.97 -16.64
N ALA A 165 7.51 -7.77 -15.58
CA ALA A 165 7.82 -9.19 -15.64
C ALA A 165 6.59 -10.02 -15.25
N PHE A 166 6.56 -11.27 -15.71
CA PHE A 166 5.52 -12.25 -15.41
C PHE A 166 6.16 -13.59 -15.03
N ASN A 167 5.56 -14.28 -14.08
CA ASN A 167 5.95 -15.66 -13.74
C ASN A 167 5.64 -16.67 -14.86
N ARG A 168 4.75 -16.34 -15.80
CA ARG A 168 4.43 -17.08 -17.02
C ARG A 168 3.90 -16.16 -18.12
N PRO A 169 3.92 -16.56 -19.39
CA PRO A 169 3.34 -15.75 -20.46
C PRO A 169 1.86 -15.42 -20.22
N LEU A 170 1.50 -14.16 -20.48
CA LEU A 170 0.12 -13.69 -20.47
C LEU A 170 -0.64 -14.30 -21.66
N ARG A 171 -1.82 -14.86 -21.42
CA ARG A 171 -2.68 -15.48 -22.42
C ARG A 171 -3.94 -14.65 -22.64
N ALA A 172 -4.58 -14.81 -23.78
CA ALA A 172 -5.84 -14.13 -24.07
C ALA A 172 -6.95 -14.44 -23.04
N GLU A 173 -6.96 -15.67 -22.50
CA GLU A 173 -7.90 -16.11 -21.46
C GLU A 173 -7.69 -15.43 -20.09
N ASP A 174 -6.50 -14.87 -19.86
CA ASP A 174 -6.21 -14.09 -18.64
C ASP A 174 -6.85 -12.69 -18.70
N ILE A 175 -7.17 -12.20 -19.91
CA ILE A 175 -7.75 -10.88 -20.11
C ILE A 175 -9.27 -11.01 -20.15
N ARG A 176 -9.92 -10.56 -19.07
CA ARG A 176 -11.38 -10.58 -18.95
C ARG A 176 -11.96 -9.19 -19.08
N CYS A 177 -12.96 -9.06 -19.94
CA CYS A 177 -13.76 -7.86 -20.07
C CYS A 177 -15.20 -8.14 -19.62
N ASP A 178 -15.86 -7.13 -19.07
CA ASP A 178 -17.27 -7.22 -18.73
C ASP A 178 -18.13 -7.22 -20.00
N PRO A 179 -19.02 -8.22 -20.22
CA PRO A 179 -19.85 -8.30 -21.42
C PRO A 179 -20.77 -7.09 -21.62
N VAL A 180 -21.24 -6.48 -20.51
CA VAL A 180 -22.10 -5.28 -20.58
C VAL A 180 -21.31 -4.10 -21.12
N ILE A 181 -20.07 -3.92 -20.63
CA ILE A 181 -19.18 -2.86 -21.11
C ILE A 181 -18.78 -3.11 -22.57
N GLN A 182 -18.48 -4.33 -22.95
CA GLN A 182 -18.21 -4.67 -24.37
C GLN A 182 -19.38 -4.33 -25.29
N SER A 183 -20.60 -4.70 -24.89
CA SER A 183 -21.80 -4.41 -25.64
C SER A 183 -22.06 -2.91 -25.76
N PHE A 184 -21.82 -2.15 -24.68
CA PHE A 184 -21.94 -0.71 -24.67
C PHE A 184 -20.99 -0.05 -25.68
N TYR A 185 -19.70 -0.41 -25.64
CA TYR A 185 -18.72 0.15 -26.60
C TYR A 185 -18.97 -0.29 -28.03
N ALA A 186 -19.39 -1.54 -28.26
CA ALA A 186 -19.76 -2.00 -29.59
C ALA A 186 -20.93 -1.18 -30.21
N GLY A 187 -21.86 -0.71 -29.36
CA GLY A 187 -22.94 0.18 -29.78
C GLY A 187 -22.50 1.62 -30.13
N LEU A 188 -21.41 2.09 -29.48
CA LEU A 188 -20.85 3.42 -29.75
C LEU A 188 -19.99 3.50 -31.01
N TYR A 189 -19.36 2.38 -31.38
CA TYR A 189 -18.47 2.27 -32.56
C TYR A 189 -19.18 1.62 -33.75
N GLN A 190 -20.45 1.91 -33.99
CA GLN A 190 -21.03 1.62 -35.30
C GLN A 190 -20.52 2.69 -36.28
N PRO A 191 -19.66 2.40 -37.24
CA PRO A 191 -19.35 3.36 -38.29
C PRO A 191 -20.61 3.64 -39.05
N GLU A 192 -21.07 4.89 -39.07
CA GLU A 192 -22.04 5.32 -40.04
C GLU A 192 -21.40 5.18 -41.43
N PHE A 193 -21.85 4.19 -42.21
CA PHE A 193 -21.57 4.04 -43.64
C PHE A 193 -22.62 4.76 -44.43
#